data_396faac889ddcd46f9458379b78d0030
#
_entry.id   396faac889ddcd46f9458379b78d0030
#
_cell.length_a   1.000
_cell.length_b   1.000
_cell.length_c   1.000
_cell.angle_alpha   90.00
_cell.angle_beta   90.00
_cell.angle_gamma   90.00
#
_symmetry.space_group_name_H-M   'P 1'
#
loop_
_entity.id
_entity.type
_entity.pdbx_description
1 polymer ?
#
loop_
_entity_poly.entity_id
_entity_poly.type
_entity_poly.pdbx_seq_one_letter_code
_entity_poly.pdbx_strand_id
1 'polypeptide(L)'
;MTRTVLGISAFYHDSAAALLVDGQVVAAAQEERFTRRRHDAAFPVNAVRYVLSEGGVDLDRVDAIAFYDKPFLKFERLIETYDAFAPRGLTSFLAAVPVWIKEKLFMKRLLNEQLASVGKTSAPVYFPEHHLSHAASAFYPSPFDDAAIVTIDGVGEWATTTISHGRGENITLLKELRFPHSVGLLYSAFTYYTGFKVNSGEYKLMGLAPYGNPDSDRTKTFVAKILSDLVDLREDGSILLNMNYFDFATGLRMANESRWHALFGIPARKPEAEEIDQAYMDMALAIQQVTEEIVLRLCHTAKKLTGSRNLTMAGGVALNCVANGKLLKAR
;
A
#
# COMPACT_ATOMS: atom_id res chain seq x y z
N MET A 1 -31.87 7.14 -14.59
CA MET A 1 -31.91 6.02 -13.61
C MET A 1 -30.79 6.26 -12.63
N THR A 2 -31.11 6.30 -11.35
CA THR A 2 -30.14 6.43 -10.25
C THR A 2 -29.21 5.21 -10.25
N ARG A 3 -27.90 5.41 -10.22
CA ARG A 3 -26.89 4.33 -10.14
C ARG A 3 -26.34 4.22 -8.74
N THR A 4 -26.43 3.02 -8.19
CA THR A 4 -25.94 2.71 -6.84
C THR A 4 -24.81 1.69 -6.89
N VAL A 5 -23.66 2.05 -6.34
CA VAL A 5 -22.46 1.19 -6.33
C VAL A 5 -21.99 0.98 -4.88
N LEU A 6 -21.78 -0.27 -4.50
CA LEU A 6 -21.21 -0.66 -3.22
C LEU A 6 -19.73 -1.04 -3.40
N GLY A 7 -18.84 -0.27 -2.80
CA GLY A 7 -17.42 -0.59 -2.72
C GLY A 7 -17.10 -1.40 -1.46
N ILE A 8 -16.26 -2.43 -1.59
CA ILE A 8 -15.85 -3.31 -0.48
C ILE A 8 -14.34 -3.51 -0.49
N SER A 9 -13.72 -3.31 0.68
CA SER A 9 -12.36 -3.74 1.00
C SER A 9 -12.42 -4.79 2.11
N ALA A 10 -11.81 -5.97 1.93
CA ALA A 10 -11.86 -7.07 2.90
C ALA A 10 -10.73 -8.09 2.71
N PHE A 11 -10.52 -8.95 3.71
CA PHE A 11 -9.64 -10.14 3.70
C PHE A 11 -8.13 -9.84 3.62
N TYR A 12 -7.72 -8.65 4.03
CA TYR A 12 -6.31 -8.32 4.19
C TYR A 12 -6.08 -7.53 5.50
N HIS A 13 -6.38 -6.25 5.55
CA HIS A 13 -6.42 -5.41 6.75
C HIS A 13 -7.42 -4.27 6.51
N ASP A 14 -7.88 -3.62 7.59
CA ASP A 14 -8.70 -2.42 7.53
C ASP A 14 -9.93 -2.54 6.61
N SER A 15 -10.70 -3.61 6.81
CA SER A 15 -11.92 -3.85 6.03
C SER A 15 -12.88 -2.68 6.12
N ALA A 16 -13.51 -2.34 4.99
CA ALA A 16 -14.35 -1.16 4.86
C ALA A 16 -15.42 -1.35 3.79
N ALA A 17 -16.46 -0.53 3.86
CA ALA A 17 -17.46 -0.38 2.82
C ALA A 17 -17.72 1.09 2.52
N ALA A 18 -18.09 1.38 1.27
CA ALA A 18 -18.53 2.70 0.83
C ALA A 18 -19.71 2.56 -0.13
N LEU A 19 -20.69 3.46 -0.03
CA LEU A 19 -21.83 3.52 -0.94
C LEU A 19 -21.77 4.79 -1.76
N LEU A 20 -21.86 4.62 -3.07
CA LEU A 20 -21.97 5.71 -4.03
C LEU A 20 -23.35 5.68 -4.67
N VAL A 21 -23.99 6.86 -4.78
CA VAL A 21 -25.25 7.05 -5.49
C VAL A 21 -25.03 8.18 -6.48
N ASP A 22 -25.25 7.91 -7.77
CA ASP A 22 -25.01 8.85 -8.87
C ASP A 22 -23.62 9.52 -8.82
N GLY A 23 -22.58 8.73 -8.48
CA GLY A 23 -21.21 9.20 -8.39
C GLY A 23 -20.85 9.97 -7.11
N GLN A 24 -21.81 10.20 -6.22
CA GLN A 24 -21.56 10.85 -4.93
C GLN A 24 -21.35 9.82 -3.83
N VAL A 25 -20.33 10.00 -3.01
CA VAL A 25 -20.11 9.16 -1.80
C VAL A 25 -21.16 9.54 -0.75
N VAL A 26 -22.13 8.64 -0.52
CA VAL A 26 -23.19 8.85 0.47
C VAL A 26 -22.70 8.52 1.87
N ALA A 27 -22.02 7.39 2.01
CA ALA A 27 -21.45 6.94 3.28
C ALA A 27 -20.23 6.05 3.06
N ALA A 28 -19.30 6.06 4.00
CA ALA A 28 -18.16 5.16 4.05
C ALA A 28 -17.78 4.87 5.51
N ALA A 29 -17.42 3.61 5.80
CA ALA A 29 -17.00 3.21 7.14
C ALA A 29 -16.02 2.03 7.11
N GLN A 30 -15.10 2.02 8.06
CA GLN A 30 -14.26 0.87 8.38
C GLN A 30 -14.98 -0.06 9.37
N GLU A 31 -14.80 -1.36 9.20
CA GLU A 31 -15.41 -2.38 10.08
C GLU A 31 -14.94 -2.25 11.54
N GLU A 32 -13.69 -1.85 11.75
CA GLU A 32 -13.13 -1.64 13.10
C GLU A 32 -13.87 -0.59 13.92
N ARG A 33 -14.61 0.35 13.29
CA ARG A 33 -15.45 1.33 14.01
C ARG A 33 -16.58 0.66 14.77
N PHE A 34 -17.05 -0.47 14.28
CA PHE A 34 -18.14 -1.26 14.86
C PHE A 34 -17.60 -2.39 15.77
N THR A 35 -16.60 -3.16 15.27
CA THR A 35 -16.06 -4.32 15.99
C THR A 35 -15.08 -3.97 17.09
N ARG A 36 -14.49 -2.77 17.04
CA ARG A 36 -13.42 -2.30 17.95
C ARG A 36 -12.14 -3.16 17.87
N ARG A 37 -11.98 -3.93 16.80
CA ARG A 37 -10.78 -4.70 16.50
C ARG A 37 -9.91 -3.92 15.54
N ARG A 38 -8.71 -3.53 15.97
CA ARG A 38 -7.76 -2.83 15.09
C ARG A 38 -7.37 -3.71 13.90
N HIS A 39 -7.33 -3.10 12.72
CA HIS A 39 -6.98 -3.77 11.47
C HIS A 39 -7.85 -5.01 11.19
N ASP A 40 -9.15 -4.91 11.50
CA ASP A 40 -10.09 -6.00 11.25
C ASP A 40 -10.07 -6.38 9.75
N ALA A 41 -9.71 -7.62 9.47
CA ALA A 41 -9.57 -8.16 8.12
C ALA A 41 -10.82 -8.93 7.66
N ALA A 42 -11.80 -9.15 8.53
CA ALA A 42 -13.01 -9.90 8.21
C ALA A 42 -13.84 -9.19 7.12
N PHE A 43 -14.82 -9.87 6.57
CA PHE A 43 -15.80 -9.20 5.69
C PHE A 43 -16.55 -8.11 6.48
N PRO A 44 -16.68 -6.88 5.95
CA PRO A 44 -17.17 -5.72 6.70
C PRO A 44 -18.70 -5.69 6.80
N VAL A 45 -19.30 -6.67 7.48
CA VAL A 45 -20.76 -6.83 7.59
C VAL A 45 -21.43 -5.59 8.18
N ASN A 46 -20.84 -5.03 9.25
CA ASN A 46 -21.42 -3.87 9.92
C ASN A 46 -21.27 -2.60 9.10
N ALA A 47 -20.09 -2.42 8.48
CA ALA A 47 -19.88 -1.29 7.59
C ALA A 47 -20.80 -1.33 6.36
N VAL A 48 -21.01 -2.51 5.75
CA VAL A 48 -21.96 -2.68 4.64
C VAL A 48 -23.39 -2.32 5.08
N ARG A 49 -23.85 -2.86 6.20
CA ARG A 49 -25.19 -2.51 6.74
C ARG A 49 -25.32 -1.02 7.02
N TYR A 50 -24.31 -0.41 7.60
CA TYR A 50 -24.29 1.02 7.90
C TYR A 50 -24.41 1.86 6.64
N VAL A 51 -23.57 1.63 5.61
CA VAL A 51 -23.60 2.47 4.39
C VAL A 51 -24.91 2.29 3.60
N LEU A 52 -25.49 1.09 3.59
CA LEU A 52 -26.81 0.84 2.98
C LEU A 52 -27.91 1.59 3.74
N SER A 53 -27.89 1.55 5.06
CA SER A 53 -28.85 2.26 5.92
C SER A 53 -28.78 3.77 5.71
N GLU A 54 -27.57 4.35 5.68
CA GLU A 54 -27.36 5.80 5.45
C GLU A 54 -27.86 6.22 4.06
N GLY A 55 -27.71 5.35 3.06
CA GLY A 55 -28.21 5.60 1.71
C GLY A 55 -29.72 5.34 1.54
N GLY A 56 -30.37 4.74 2.53
CA GLY A 56 -31.76 4.31 2.40
C GLY A 56 -31.99 3.27 1.28
N VAL A 57 -30.98 2.43 1.03
CA VAL A 57 -30.97 1.47 -0.09
C VAL A 57 -30.83 0.05 0.45
N ASP A 58 -31.69 -0.83 -0.02
CA ASP A 58 -31.54 -2.27 0.21
C ASP A 58 -30.50 -2.90 -0.74
N LEU A 59 -29.86 -3.98 -0.33
CA LEU A 59 -28.80 -4.64 -1.10
C LEU A 59 -29.26 -5.14 -2.47
N ASP A 60 -30.55 -5.44 -2.64
CA ASP A 60 -31.15 -5.87 -3.91
C ASP A 60 -31.31 -4.74 -4.93
N ARG A 61 -31.19 -3.48 -4.49
CA ARG A 61 -31.23 -2.27 -5.34
C ARG A 61 -29.84 -1.72 -5.69
N VAL A 62 -28.79 -2.39 -5.24
CA VAL A 62 -27.41 -2.06 -5.64
C VAL A 62 -27.19 -2.53 -7.08
N ASP A 63 -26.73 -1.64 -7.97
CA ASP A 63 -26.51 -1.93 -9.39
C ASP A 63 -25.20 -2.66 -9.64
N ALA A 64 -24.17 -2.38 -8.83
CA ALA A 64 -22.84 -2.95 -8.96
C ALA A 64 -22.12 -3.02 -7.62
N ILE A 65 -21.27 -4.02 -7.46
CA ILE A 65 -20.37 -4.17 -6.33
C ILE A 65 -18.94 -4.12 -6.84
N ALA A 66 -18.09 -3.29 -6.24
CA ALA A 66 -16.68 -3.18 -6.58
C ALA A 66 -15.82 -3.69 -5.42
N PHE A 67 -14.94 -4.66 -5.71
CA PHE A 67 -13.91 -5.12 -4.79
C PHE A 67 -12.57 -4.51 -5.17
N TYR A 68 -11.76 -4.12 -4.21
CA TYR A 68 -10.62 -3.21 -4.37
C TYR A 68 -9.41 -3.75 -5.15
N ASP A 69 -9.37 -5.04 -5.52
CA ASP A 69 -8.23 -5.65 -6.24
C ASP A 69 -8.63 -6.85 -7.12
N LYS A 70 -7.65 -7.37 -7.90
CA LYS A 70 -7.79 -8.56 -8.75
C LYS A 70 -7.09 -9.76 -8.12
N PRO A 71 -7.80 -10.63 -7.38
CA PRO A 71 -7.19 -11.76 -6.66
C PRO A 71 -6.42 -12.73 -7.55
N PHE A 72 -6.87 -12.96 -8.79
CA PHE A 72 -6.18 -13.84 -9.74
C PHE A 72 -4.80 -13.32 -10.14
N LEU A 73 -4.65 -12.03 -10.42
CA LEU A 73 -3.36 -11.43 -10.75
C LEU A 73 -2.40 -11.42 -9.54
N LYS A 74 -2.93 -11.28 -8.32
CA LYS A 74 -2.13 -11.45 -7.11
C LYS A 74 -1.60 -12.87 -6.96
N PHE A 75 -2.43 -13.87 -7.28
CA PHE A 75 -2.02 -15.27 -7.25
C PHE A 75 -0.98 -15.58 -8.34
N GLU A 76 -1.18 -15.08 -9.56
CA GLU A 76 -0.21 -15.16 -10.65
C GLU A 76 1.15 -14.61 -10.22
N ARG A 77 1.20 -13.39 -9.68
CA ARG A 77 2.45 -12.83 -9.15
C ARG A 77 3.12 -13.72 -8.11
N LEU A 78 2.32 -14.30 -7.20
CA LEU A 78 2.86 -15.22 -6.19
C LEU A 78 3.59 -16.39 -6.85
N ILE A 79 2.95 -17.06 -7.81
CA ILE A 79 3.53 -18.22 -8.51
C ILE A 79 4.77 -17.82 -9.30
N GLU A 80 4.69 -16.76 -10.11
CA GLU A 80 5.82 -16.29 -10.91
C GLU A 80 7.00 -15.84 -10.03
N THR A 81 6.72 -15.23 -8.88
CA THR A 81 7.77 -14.85 -7.93
C THR A 81 8.52 -16.08 -7.42
N TYR A 82 7.81 -17.11 -6.99
CA TYR A 82 8.47 -18.32 -6.50
C TYR A 82 9.23 -19.07 -7.60
N ASP A 83 8.70 -19.08 -8.82
CA ASP A 83 9.40 -19.66 -9.98
C ASP A 83 10.72 -18.90 -10.26
N ALA A 84 10.66 -17.56 -10.32
CA ALA A 84 11.81 -16.69 -10.59
C ALA A 84 12.93 -16.80 -9.54
N PHE A 85 12.58 -17.11 -8.28
CA PHE A 85 13.54 -17.23 -7.18
C PHE A 85 13.90 -18.69 -6.83
N ALA A 86 13.35 -19.67 -7.56
CA ALA A 86 13.61 -21.09 -7.28
C ALA A 86 15.13 -21.42 -7.25
N PRO A 87 15.58 -22.30 -6.34
CA PRO A 87 14.82 -23.09 -5.35
C PRO A 87 14.58 -22.37 -4.00
N ARG A 88 14.84 -21.05 -3.92
CA ARG A 88 14.63 -20.28 -2.69
C ARG A 88 13.13 -20.17 -2.38
N GLY A 89 12.76 -20.24 -1.09
CA GLY A 89 11.38 -20.04 -0.66
C GLY A 89 10.47 -21.27 -0.77
N LEU A 90 10.99 -22.47 -1.04
CA LEU A 90 10.16 -23.68 -1.14
C LEU A 90 9.28 -23.90 0.10
N THR A 91 9.81 -23.68 1.29
CA THR A 91 9.04 -23.86 2.55
C THR A 91 7.89 -22.87 2.66
N SER A 92 8.13 -21.59 2.34
CA SER A 92 7.08 -20.57 2.36
C SER A 92 6.06 -20.77 1.23
N PHE A 93 6.50 -21.25 0.06
CA PHE A 93 5.62 -21.64 -1.04
C PHE A 93 4.63 -22.73 -0.61
N LEU A 94 5.13 -23.83 -0.03
CA LEU A 94 4.29 -24.94 0.43
C LEU A 94 3.30 -24.51 1.53
N ALA A 95 3.64 -23.51 2.33
CA ALA A 95 2.75 -22.96 3.35
C ALA A 95 1.72 -21.97 2.74
N ALA A 96 2.13 -21.13 1.81
CA ALA A 96 1.29 -20.06 1.26
C ALA A 96 0.27 -20.55 0.23
N VAL A 97 0.69 -21.40 -0.72
CA VAL A 97 -0.13 -21.80 -1.86
C VAL A 97 -1.47 -22.45 -1.49
N PRO A 98 -1.54 -23.38 -0.52
CA PRO A 98 -2.84 -23.97 -0.13
C PRO A 98 -3.83 -22.94 0.41
N VAL A 99 -3.35 -21.96 1.17
CA VAL A 99 -4.17 -20.88 1.72
C VAL A 99 -4.68 -19.98 0.60
N TRP A 100 -3.80 -19.61 -0.34
CA TRP A 100 -4.17 -18.78 -1.49
C TRP A 100 -5.17 -19.46 -2.42
N ILE A 101 -4.98 -20.75 -2.71
CA ILE A 101 -5.94 -21.52 -3.53
C ILE A 101 -7.31 -21.53 -2.85
N LYS A 102 -7.35 -21.81 -1.55
CA LYS A 102 -8.61 -21.93 -0.82
C LYS A 102 -9.38 -20.62 -0.67
N GLU A 103 -8.67 -19.53 -0.43
CA GLU A 103 -9.28 -18.24 -0.07
C GLU A 103 -9.36 -17.25 -1.24
N LYS A 104 -8.32 -17.17 -2.07
CA LYS A 104 -8.21 -16.11 -3.07
C LYS A 104 -8.73 -16.47 -4.44
N LEU A 105 -8.57 -17.73 -4.89
CA LEU A 105 -9.12 -18.18 -6.18
C LEU A 105 -10.65 -18.20 -6.19
N PHE A 106 -11.30 -18.40 -5.05
CA PHE A 106 -12.75 -18.43 -4.92
C PHE A 106 -13.33 -17.12 -4.34
N MET A 107 -12.60 -16.02 -4.45
CA MET A 107 -12.98 -14.72 -3.87
C MET A 107 -14.39 -14.28 -4.23
N LYS A 108 -14.80 -14.42 -5.51
CA LYS A 108 -16.16 -14.07 -5.95
C LYS A 108 -17.24 -14.90 -5.21
N ARG A 109 -16.99 -16.18 -5.02
CA ARG A 109 -17.92 -17.06 -4.27
C ARG A 109 -17.95 -16.63 -2.80
N LEU A 110 -16.79 -16.42 -2.20
CA LEU A 110 -16.68 -15.99 -0.81
C LEU A 110 -17.42 -14.65 -0.58
N LEU A 111 -17.23 -13.67 -1.47
CA LEU A 111 -17.95 -12.40 -1.40
C LEU A 111 -19.47 -12.60 -1.48
N ASN A 112 -19.95 -13.41 -2.41
CA ASN A 112 -21.39 -13.70 -2.55
C ASN A 112 -21.97 -14.40 -1.30
N GLU A 113 -21.23 -15.36 -0.71
CA GLU A 113 -21.64 -16.04 0.54
C GLU A 113 -21.72 -15.04 1.70
N GLN A 114 -20.75 -14.13 1.81
CA GLN A 114 -20.75 -13.09 2.85
C GLN A 114 -21.86 -12.05 2.64
N LEU A 115 -22.06 -11.60 1.41
CA LEU A 115 -23.15 -10.68 1.06
C LEU A 115 -24.53 -11.26 1.35
N ALA A 116 -24.71 -12.58 1.17
CA ALA A 116 -25.96 -13.27 1.50
C ALA A 116 -26.33 -13.18 3.00
N SER A 117 -25.36 -12.93 3.89
CA SER A 117 -25.62 -12.67 5.32
C SER A 117 -26.16 -11.26 5.58
N VAL A 118 -26.01 -10.33 4.63
CA VAL A 118 -26.53 -8.96 4.71
C VAL A 118 -27.91 -8.87 4.04
N GLY A 119 -28.06 -9.47 2.86
CA GLY A 119 -29.31 -9.43 2.08
C GLY A 119 -29.17 -10.19 0.75
N LYS A 120 -30.22 -10.15 -0.05
CA LYS A 120 -30.21 -10.71 -1.40
C LYS A 120 -29.67 -9.68 -2.38
N THR A 121 -28.86 -10.10 -3.33
CA THR A 121 -28.41 -9.26 -4.44
C THR A 121 -28.17 -10.10 -5.69
N SER A 122 -28.41 -9.50 -6.85
CA SER A 122 -27.99 -10.00 -8.17
C SER A 122 -26.97 -9.08 -8.82
N ALA A 123 -26.48 -8.08 -8.11
CA ALA A 123 -25.51 -7.11 -8.62
C ALA A 123 -24.22 -7.79 -9.08
N PRO A 124 -23.69 -7.45 -10.25
CA PRO A 124 -22.40 -7.95 -10.70
C PRO A 124 -21.27 -7.45 -9.78
N VAL A 125 -20.31 -8.35 -9.51
CA VAL A 125 -19.10 -8.01 -8.73
C VAL A 125 -17.96 -7.74 -9.70
N TYR A 126 -17.39 -6.54 -9.61
CA TYR A 126 -16.23 -6.08 -10.39
C TYR A 126 -14.96 -6.08 -9.54
N PHE A 127 -13.84 -6.38 -10.19
CA PHE A 127 -12.50 -6.44 -9.60
C PHE A 127 -11.57 -5.50 -10.38
N PRO A 128 -11.57 -4.20 -10.09
CA PRO A 128 -10.57 -3.27 -10.64
C PRO A 128 -9.17 -3.59 -10.11
N GLU A 129 -8.14 -3.08 -10.78
CA GLU A 129 -6.77 -3.20 -10.31
C GLU A 129 -6.55 -2.36 -9.04
N HIS A 130 -5.70 -2.86 -8.15
CA HIS A 130 -5.43 -2.26 -6.84
C HIS A 130 -4.97 -0.79 -6.96
N HIS A 131 -3.99 -0.52 -7.80
CA HIS A 131 -3.50 0.85 -8.00
C HIS A 131 -4.50 1.75 -8.74
N LEU A 132 -5.38 1.17 -9.58
CA LEU A 132 -6.51 1.92 -10.15
C LEU A 132 -7.53 2.27 -9.06
N SER A 133 -7.80 1.36 -8.12
CA SER A 133 -8.66 1.65 -6.98
C SER A 133 -8.09 2.77 -6.10
N HIS A 134 -6.78 2.77 -5.84
CA HIS A 134 -6.09 3.86 -5.17
C HIS A 134 -6.20 5.18 -5.94
N ALA A 135 -5.91 5.17 -7.24
CA ALA A 135 -6.00 6.37 -8.09
C ALA A 135 -7.42 6.96 -8.09
N ALA A 136 -8.43 6.11 -8.25
CA ALA A 136 -9.83 6.50 -8.22
C ALA A 136 -10.24 7.10 -6.86
N SER A 137 -9.80 6.49 -5.76
CA SER A 137 -10.11 6.96 -4.40
C SER A 137 -9.53 8.34 -4.07
N ALA A 138 -8.43 8.72 -4.74
CA ALA A 138 -7.81 10.03 -4.55
C ALA A 138 -8.32 11.08 -5.55
N PHE A 139 -8.59 10.69 -6.78
CA PHE A 139 -8.93 11.63 -7.85
C PHE A 139 -10.41 12.02 -7.85
N TYR A 140 -11.32 11.06 -7.90
CA TYR A 140 -12.75 11.37 -8.06
C TYR A 140 -13.37 12.16 -6.90
N PRO A 141 -12.99 11.98 -5.62
CA PRO A 141 -13.49 12.83 -4.54
C PRO A 141 -12.76 14.18 -4.46
N SER A 142 -11.69 14.39 -5.23
CA SER A 142 -10.97 15.66 -5.23
C SER A 142 -11.76 16.75 -5.96
N PRO A 143 -11.45 18.04 -5.72
CA PRO A 143 -12.10 19.14 -6.43
C PRO A 143 -11.51 19.39 -7.85
N PHE A 144 -10.71 18.45 -8.40
CA PHE A 144 -9.94 18.66 -9.62
C PHE A 144 -10.51 17.89 -10.79
N ASP A 145 -10.78 18.58 -11.90
CA ASP A 145 -11.13 17.97 -13.20
C ASP A 145 -9.90 17.47 -13.96
N ASP A 146 -8.71 17.97 -13.63
CA ASP A 146 -7.41 17.57 -14.17
C ASP A 146 -6.39 17.48 -13.03
N ALA A 147 -5.75 16.32 -12.88
CA ALA A 147 -4.70 16.12 -11.87
C ALA A 147 -3.69 15.05 -12.28
N ALA A 148 -2.43 15.24 -11.89
CA ALA A 148 -1.48 14.16 -11.77
C ALA A 148 -1.89 13.28 -10.57
N ILE A 149 -1.83 11.97 -10.74
CA ILE A 149 -2.17 11.01 -9.70
C ILE A 149 -0.95 10.14 -9.44
N VAL A 150 -0.45 10.14 -8.20
CA VAL A 150 0.68 9.31 -7.79
C VAL A 150 0.18 8.32 -6.73
N THR A 151 0.27 7.03 -7.01
CA THR A 151 -0.05 5.99 -6.03
C THR A 151 1.24 5.29 -5.60
N ILE A 152 1.49 5.21 -4.29
CA ILE A 152 2.70 4.59 -3.72
C ILE A 152 2.27 3.67 -2.59
N ASP A 153 2.48 2.37 -2.78
CA ASP A 153 2.03 1.35 -1.84
C ASP A 153 3.10 0.27 -1.59
N GLY A 154 2.79 -0.71 -0.78
CA GLY A 154 3.61 -1.91 -0.61
C GLY A 154 3.63 -2.71 -1.90
N VAL A 155 2.51 -3.32 -2.24
CA VAL A 155 2.31 -4.03 -3.50
C VAL A 155 0.82 -4.29 -3.76
N GLY A 156 0.37 -3.96 -4.97
CA GLY A 156 -0.92 -4.35 -5.51
C GLY A 156 -0.89 -5.76 -6.12
N GLU A 157 -1.30 -5.89 -7.37
CA GLU A 157 -1.07 -7.11 -8.13
C GLU A 157 0.43 -7.23 -8.46
N TRP A 158 0.88 -6.42 -9.41
CA TRP A 158 2.28 -6.26 -9.79
C TRP A 158 2.80 -4.87 -9.47
N ALA A 159 1.98 -3.85 -9.71
CA ALA A 159 2.36 -2.47 -9.46
C ALA A 159 2.59 -2.21 -7.98
N THR A 160 3.62 -1.41 -7.68
CA THR A 160 3.98 -0.92 -6.35
C THR A 160 3.89 0.59 -6.26
N THR A 161 4.05 1.26 -7.41
CA THR A 161 3.90 2.71 -7.58
C THR A 161 3.36 2.97 -8.97
N THR A 162 2.40 3.89 -9.10
CA THR A 162 1.94 4.33 -10.41
C THR A 162 1.92 5.84 -10.52
N ILE A 163 2.13 6.33 -11.74
CA ILE A 163 1.85 7.71 -12.14
C ILE A 163 0.75 7.66 -13.18
N SER A 164 -0.36 8.29 -12.90
CA SER A 164 -1.52 8.37 -13.79
C SER A 164 -1.94 9.82 -14.02
N HIS A 165 -2.71 10.05 -15.06
CA HIS A 165 -3.35 11.33 -15.38
C HIS A 165 -4.85 11.19 -15.25
N GLY A 166 -5.47 11.95 -14.37
CA GLY A 166 -6.91 12.08 -14.23
C GLY A 166 -7.42 13.27 -15.05
N ARG A 167 -8.42 13.04 -15.91
CA ARG A 167 -9.11 14.09 -16.67
C ARG A 167 -10.61 13.78 -16.76
N GLY A 168 -11.44 14.60 -16.12
CA GLY A 168 -12.88 14.35 -16.05
C GLY A 168 -13.15 12.97 -15.45
N GLU A 169 -13.80 12.10 -16.21
CA GLU A 169 -14.12 10.73 -15.77
C GLU A 169 -13.03 9.69 -16.08
N ASN A 170 -11.89 10.09 -16.69
CA ASN A 170 -10.87 9.15 -17.14
C ASN A 170 -9.61 9.22 -16.30
N ILE A 171 -9.07 8.05 -15.96
CA ILE A 171 -7.76 7.87 -15.36
C ILE A 171 -6.90 7.09 -16.35
N THR A 172 -5.81 7.69 -16.81
CA THR A 172 -4.86 7.07 -17.74
C THR A 172 -3.56 6.75 -17.04
N LEU A 173 -3.18 5.48 -16.97
CA LEU A 173 -1.89 5.04 -16.46
C LEU A 173 -0.77 5.47 -17.41
N LEU A 174 0.26 6.14 -16.88
CA LEU A 174 1.42 6.63 -17.65
C LEU A 174 2.69 5.84 -17.35
N LYS A 175 2.94 5.53 -16.08
CA LYS A 175 4.13 4.83 -15.60
C LYS A 175 3.77 3.94 -14.42
N GLU A 176 4.52 2.84 -14.28
CA GLU A 176 4.43 1.99 -13.09
C GLU A 176 5.80 1.44 -12.69
N LEU A 177 5.99 1.27 -11.39
CA LEU A 177 7.01 0.40 -10.81
C LEU A 177 6.36 -0.93 -10.45
N ARG A 178 7.10 -2.01 -10.66
CA ARG A 178 6.60 -3.36 -10.39
C ARG A 178 7.39 -4.04 -9.27
N PHE A 179 6.70 -4.92 -8.56
CA PHE A 179 7.30 -5.86 -7.63
C PHE A 179 8.48 -6.62 -8.31
N PRO A 180 9.62 -6.83 -7.62
CA PRO A 180 9.85 -6.60 -6.19
C PRO A 180 10.27 -5.17 -5.81
N HIS A 181 10.42 -4.26 -6.75
CA HIS A 181 10.89 -2.91 -6.52
C HIS A 181 9.75 -2.04 -5.97
N SER A 182 9.80 -1.71 -4.68
CA SER A 182 8.73 -1.03 -3.96
C SER A 182 9.26 -0.09 -2.89
N VAL A 183 8.79 1.15 -2.91
CA VAL A 183 9.06 2.14 -1.86
C VAL A 183 8.44 1.71 -0.54
N GLY A 184 7.21 1.19 -0.58
CA GLY A 184 6.52 0.70 0.62
C GLY A 184 7.21 -0.49 1.25
N LEU A 185 7.62 -1.49 0.46
CA LEU A 185 8.36 -2.65 0.99
C LEU A 185 9.76 -2.28 1.48
N LEU A 186 10.43 -1.31 0.85
CA LEU A 186 11.67 -0.74 1.36
C LEU A 186 11.45 -0.15 2.76
N TYR A 187 10.45 0.72 2.92
CA TYR A 187 10.13 1.33 4.20
C TYR A 187 9.73 0.30 5.25
N SER A 188 8.94 -0.70 4.86
CA SER A 188 8.55 -1.82 5.72
C SER A 188 9.74 -2.70 6.15
N ALA A 189 10.78 -2.83 5.33
CA ALA A 189 12.00 -3.54 5.71
C ALA A 189 12.75 -2.82 6.84
N PHE A 190 12.80 -1.48 6.80
CA PHE A 190 13.34 -0.68 7.90
C PHE A 190 12.42 -0.70 9.14
N THR A 191 11.10 -0.69 8.95
CA THR A 191 10.12 -0.89 10.02
C THR A 191 10.38 -2.19 10.76
N TYR A 192 10.55 -3.28 10.01
CA TYR A 192 10.92 -4.59 10.56
C TYR A 192 12.27 -4.56 11.30
N TYR A 193 13.32 -3.99 10.66
CA TYR A 193 14.66 -3.99 11.21
C TYR A 193 14.81 -3.17 12.49
N THR A 194 14.02 -2.11 12.62
CA THR A 194 13.92 -1.29 13.84
C THR A 194 12.98 -1.90 14.90
N GLY A 195 12.48 -3.13 14.67
CA GLY A 195 11.68 -3.90 15.63
C GLY A 195 10.22 -3.49 15.72
N PHE A 196 9.69 -2.79 14.73
CA PHE A 196 8.26 -2.51 14.66
C PHE A 196 7.53 -3.55 13.80
N LYS A 197 6.25 -3.75 14.10
CA LYS A 197 5.42 -4.70 13.35
C LYS A 197 5.07 -4.13 11.97
N VAL A 198 5.42 -4.85 10.91
CA VAL A 198 5.07 -4.50 9.52
C VAL A 198 3.54 -4.43 9.33
N ASN A 199 3.08 -3.59 8.41
CA ASN A 199 1.68 -3.25 8.12
C ASN A 199 0.94 -2.50 9.25
N SER A 200 1.62 -2.20 10.34
CA SER A 200 1.02 -1.44 11.45
C SER A 200 2.03 -0.65 12.27
N GLY A 201 3.28 -0.62 11.85
CA GLY A 201 4.37 0.07 12.56
C GLY A 201 5.11 1.10 11.71
N GLU A 202 4.78 1.24 10.44
CA GLU A 202 5.39 2.22 9.54
C GLU A 202 5.21 3.64 10.06
N TYR A 203 4.04 3.97 10.61
CA TYR A 203 3.81 5.27 11.24
C TYR A 203 4.64 5.49 12.51
N LYS A 204 5.01 4.40 13.22
CA LYS A 204 5.92 4.49 14.39
C LYS A 204 7.35 4.78 13.95
N LEU A 205 7.80 4.15 12.85
CA LEU A 205 9.09 4.46 12.24
C LEU A 205 9.15 5.92 11.78
N MET A 206 8.11 6.41 11.11
CA MET A 206 7.96 7.82 10.72
C MET A 206 7.99 8.74 11.95
N GLY A 207 7.28 8.36 13.03
CA GLY A 207 7.29 9.11 14.29
C GLY A 207 8.62 9.03 15.06
N LEU A 208 9.46 8.02 14.80
CA LEU A 208 10.80 7.90 15.38
C LEU A 208 11.84 8.78 14.65
N ALA A 209 11.67 9.03 13.37
CA ALA A 209 12.61 9.77 12.54
C ALA A 209 13.01 11.14 13.09
N PRO A 210 12.11 11.98 13.67
CA PRO A 210 12.47 13.27 14.25
C PRO A 210 13.45 13.21 15.43
N TYR A 211 13.63 12.05 16.06
CA TYR A 211 14.58 11.84 17.15
C TYR A 211 15.99 11.49 16.66
N GLY A 212 16.16 11.22 15.36
CA GLY A 212 17.46 11.04 14.73
C GLY A 212 18.21 12.37 14.62
N ASN A 213 19.54 12.31 14.65
CA ASN A 213 20.38 13.48 14.49
C ASN A 213 20.81 13.67 13.03
N PRO A 214 20.28 14.69 12.31
CA PRO A 214 20.59 14.91 10.89
C PRO A 214 22.06 15.28 10.62
N ASP A 215 22.74 15.83 11.61
CA ASP A 215 24.12 16.29 11.48
C ASP A 215 25.13 15.18 11.83
N SER A 216 24.69 14.09 12.41
CA SER A 216 25.57 12.98 12.78
C SER A 216 26.15 12.27 11.55
N ASP A 217 27.42 11.87 11.66
CA ASP A 217 28.08 11.08 10.62
C ASP A 217 27.38 9.71 10.41
N ARG A 218 26.73 9.18 11.46
CA ARG A 218 25.96 7.94 11.39
C ARG A 218 24.76 8.09 10.45
N THR A 219 23.95 9.12 10.63
CA THR A 219 22.79 9.38 9.76
C THR A 219 23.22 9.56 8.31
N LYS A 220 24.25 10.37 8.06
CA LYS A 220 24.81 10.59 6.72
C LYS A 220 25.33 9.29 6.10
N THR A 221 26.02 8.48 6.89
CA THR A 221 26.51 7.16 6.47
C THR A 221 25.36 6.21 6.15
N PHE A 222 24.31 6.19 6.96
CA PHE A 222 23.13 5.35 6.69
C PHE A 222 22.43 5.76 5.40
N VAL A 223 22.21 7.05 5.17
CA VAL A 223 21.65 7.54 3.90
C VAL A 223 22.52 7.12 2.72
N ALA A 224 23.84 7.33 2.82
CA ALA A 224 24.77 6.94 1.76
C ALA A 224 24.71 5.43 1.46
N LYS A 225 24.71 4.58 2.50
CA LYS A 225 24.61 3.12 2.35
C LYS A 225 23.26 2.66 1.80
N ILE A 226 22.16 3.31 2.15
CA ILE A 226 20.85 3.02 1.56
C ILE A 226 20.91 3.27 0.06
N LEU A 227 21.45 4.40 -0.37
CA LEU A 227 21.49 4.79 -1.78
C LEU A 227 22.57 4.06 -2.60
N SER A 228 23.68 3.60 -1.98
CA SER A 228 24.73 2.87 -2.70
C SER A 228 24.50 1.36 -2.78
N ASP A 229 23.93 0.76 -1.71
CA ASP A 229 23.91 -0.69 -1.57
C ASP A 229 22.49 -1.29 -1.68
N LEU A 230 21.47 -0.57 -1.19
CA LEU A 230 20.10 -1.08 -1.14
C LEU A 230 19.22 -0.61 -2.30
N VAL A 231 19.41 0.63 -2.77
CA VAL A 231 18.49 1.31 -3.68
C VAL A 231 19.24 2.06 -4.77
N ASP A 232 19.04 1.67 -6.02
CA ASP A 232 19.36 2.51 -7.16
C ASP A 232 18.20 3.50 -7.38
N LEU A 233 18.38 4.76 -6.93
CA LEU A 233 17.41 5.84 -7.07
C LEU A 233 17.71 6.68 -8.31
N ARG A 234 16.80 6.63 -9.28
CA ARG A 234 16.93 7.36 -10.54
C ARG A 234 16.37 8.77 -10.49
N GLU A 235 16.68 9.57 -11.50
CA GLU A 235 16.24 10.97 -11.60
C GLU A 235 14.72 11.13 -11.64
N ASP A 236 14.01 10.17 -12.26
CA ASP A 236 12.56 10.17 -12.37
C ASP A 236 11.83 9.67 -11.10
N GLY A 237 12.57 9.33 -10.04
CA GLY A 237 12.05 8.78 -8.80
C GLY A 237 11.82 7.27 -8.83
N SER A 238 12.06 6.62 -9.98
CA SER A 238 12.02 5.16 -10.02
C SER A 238 13.18 4.57 -9.22
N ILE A 239 12.94 3.39 -8.65
CA ILE A 239 13.91 2.69 -7.82
C ILE A 239 14.12 1.26 -8.28
N LEU A 240 15.34 0.76 -8.12
CA LEU A 240 15.65 -0.67 -8.16
C LEU A 240 16.23 -1.09 -6.81
N LEU A 241 15.61 -2.07 -6.18
CA LEU A 241 16.10 -2.65 -4.93
C LEU A 241 17.14 -3.73 -5.21
N ASN A 242 18.23 -3.73 -4.46
CA ASN A 242 19.20 -4.83 -4.48
C ASN A 242 18.65 -6.01 -3.68
N MET A 243 17.99 -6.93 -4.37
CA MET A 243 17.29 -8.07 -3.75
C MET A 243 18.20 -9.04 -2.98
N ASN A 244 19.53 -8.85 -3.02
CA ASN A 244 20.44 -9.59 -2.14
C ASN A 244 20.28 -9.22 -0.66
N TYR A 245 19.76 -8.05 -0.36
CA TYR A 245 19.56 -7.55 1.01
C TYR A 245 18.14 -7.79 1.54
N PHE A 246 17.20 -8.22 0.69
CA PHE A 246 15.79 -8.38 1.05
C PHE A 246 15.33 -9.82 0.93
N ASP A 247 14.52 -10.27 1.90
CA ASP A 247 13.98 -11.62 1.93
C ASP A 247 12.46 -11.66 1.67
N PHE A 248 11.80 -10.51 1.56
CA PHE A 248 10.33 -10.42 1.48
C PHE A 248 9.72 -11.05 0.22
N ALA A 249 10.51 -11.27 -0.85
CA ALA A 249 9.98 -11.85 -2.08
C ALA A 249 9.53 -13.31 -1.90
N THR A 250 10.29 -14.08 -1.15
CA THR A 250 10.05 -15.53 -0.95
C THR A 250 10.25 -16.01 0.49
N GLY A 251 10.69 -15.11 1.38
CA GLY A 251 10.93 -15.39 2.80
C GLY A 251 9.81 -14.91 3.71
N LEU A 252 9.93 -15.28 4.98
CA LEU A 252 9.04 -14.82 6.06
C LEU A 252 9.55 -13.55 6.75
N ARG A 253 10.74 -13.07 6.37
CA ARG A 253 11.37 -11.86 6.89
C ARG A 253 11.40 -10.77 5.81
N MET A 254 11.48 -9.53 6.24
CA MET A 254 11.58 -8.41 5.29
C MET A 254 13.00 -8.21 4.78
N ALA A 255 14.01 -8.43 5.63
CA ALA A 255 15.40 -8.16 5.35
C ALA A 255 16.29 -9.38 5.65
N ASN A 256 17.40 -9.49 4.93
CA ASN A 256 18.48 -10.39 5.27
C ASN A 256 19.30 -9.81 6.43
N GLU A 257 18.94 -10.18 7.66
CA GLU A 257 19.47 -9.56 8.89
C GLU A 257 21.00 -9.59 8.97
N SER A 258 21.64 -10.67 8.55
CA SER A 258 23.09 -10.76 8.59
C SER A 258 23.79 -9.79 7.64
N ARG A 259 23.25 -9.62 6.42
CA ARG A 259 23.76 -8.64 5.46
C ARG A 259 23.49 -7.21 5.88
N TRP A 260 22.33 -6.94 6.46
CA TRP A 260 22.00 -5.63 7.01
C TRP A 260 22.88 -5.29 8.21
N HIS A 261 23.14 -6.25 9.11
CA HIS A 261 24.09 -6.06 10.21
C HIS A 261 25.49 -5.72 9.71
N ALA A 262 25.99 -6.50 8.73
CA ALA A 262 27.29 -6.21 8.12
C ALA A 262 27.34 -4.81 7.45
N LEU A 263 26.23 -4.40 6.81
CA LEU A 263 26.12 -3.11 6.15
C LEU A 263 26.05 -1.95 7.16
N PHE A 264 25.13 -2.00 8.12
CA PHE A 264 24.82 -0.88 9.00
C PHE A 264 25.61 -0.89 10.33
N GLY A 265 26.19 -2.02 10.72
CA GLY A 265 26.95 -2.17 11.96
C GLY A 265 26.08 -2.28 13.22
N ILE A 266 24.77 -2.36 13.09
CA ILE A 266 23.82 -2.56 14.20
C ILE A 266 22.91 -3.75 13.88
N PRO A 267 22.51 -4.58 14.88
CA PRO A 267 21.64 -5.73 14.66
C PRO A 267 20.18 -5.31 14.42
N ALA A 268 19.35 -6.25 13.95
CA ALA A 268 17.90 -6.05 13.96
C ALA A 268 17.41 -5.96 15.42
N ARG A 269 16.63 -4.90 15.74
CA ARG A 269 16.12 -4.69 17.11
C ARG A 269 15.03 -5.69 17.47
N LYS A 270 15.11 -6.26 18.65
CA LYS A 270 14.06 -7.12 19.22
C LYS A 270 13.08 -6.25 20.02
N PRO A 271 11.78 -6.23 19.67
CA PRO A 271 10.81 -5.27 20.23
C PRO A 271 10.67 -5.31 21.74
N GLU A 272 10.82 -6.51 22.32
CA GLU A 272 10.49 -6.79 23.72
C GLU A 272 11.71 -6.71 24.68
N ALA A 273 12.92 -6.64 24.15
CA ALA A 273 14.15 -6.77 24.95
C ALA A 273 15.01 -5.51 25.02
N GLU A 274 14.80 -4.52 24.15
CA GLU A 274 15.76 -3.42 23.98
C GLU A 274 15.07 -2.07 23.89
N GLU A 275 15.60 -1.10 24.60
CA GLU A 275 15.27 0.33 24.43
C GLU A 275 15.65 0.79 23.01
N ILE A 276 14.95 1.80 22.51
CA ILE A 276 15.28 2.41 21.22
C ILE A 276 16.43 3.38 21.46
N ASP A 277 17.63 3.00 21.07
CA ASP A 277 18.80 3.86 21.16
C ASP A 277 18.92 4.84 19.97
N GLN A 278 19.91 5.74 20.07
CA GLN A 278 20.14 6.77 19.03
C GLN A 278 20.47 6.16 17.66
N ALA A 279 21.00 4.95 17.57
CA ALA A 279 21.36 4.35 16.29
C ALA A 279 20.10 3.95 15.49
N TYR A 280 19.05 3.46 16.16
CA TYR A 280 17.77 3.18 15.49
C TYR A 280 16.99 4.46 15.17
N MET A 281 17.12 5.52 15.97
CA MET A 281 16.56 6.84 15.66
C MET A 281 17.22 7.44 14.41
N ASP A 282 18.54 7.37 14.32
CA ASP A 282 19.32 7.81 13.15
C ASP A 282 18.98 6.99 11.90
N MET A 283 18.75 5.68 12.05
CA MET A 283 18.30 4.80 10.96
C MET A 283 16.89 5.17 10.48
N ALA A 284 15.97 5.45 11.40
CA ALA A 284 14.62 5.92 11.07
C ALA A 284 14.66 7.24 10.29
N LEU A 285 15.51 8.18 10.71
CA LEU A 285 15.71 9.44 10.01
C LEU A 285 16.31 9.22 8.61
N ALA A 286 17.29 8.32 8.48
CA ALA A 286 17.95 8.06 7.21
C ALA A 286 16.96 7.51 6.16
N ILE A 287 16.16 6.49 6.50
CA ILE A 287 15.15 5.97 5.56
C ILE A 287 14.04 6.98 5.29
N GLN A 288 13.67 7.79 6.27
CA GLN A 288 12.70 8.86 6.07
C GLN A 288 13.20 9.86 5.03
N GLN A 289 14.45 10.32 5.12
CA GLN A 289 15.08 11.25 4.16
C GLN A 289 15.11 10.64 2.74
N VAL A 290 15.48 9.37 2.60
CA VAL A 290 15.49 8.69 1.30
C VAL A 290 14.06 8.57 0.73
N THR A 291 13.08 8.24 1.57
CA THR A 291 11.67 8.15 1.15
C THR A 291 11.14 9.50 0.66
N GLU A 292 11.45 10.56 1.36
CA GLU A 292 11.08 11.94 0.98
C GLU A 292 11.66 12.32 -0.39
N GLU A 293 12.93 12.00 -0.64
CA GLU A 293 13.58 12.26 -1.93
C GLU A 293 12.91 11.47 -3.06
N ILE A 294 12.59 10.18 -2.83
CA ILE A 294 11.87 9.35 -3.80
C ILE A 294 10.51 9.98 -4.13
N VAL A 295 9.72 10.32 -3.10
CA VAL A 295 8.37 10.90 -3.29
C VAL A 295 8.45 12.22 -4.05
N LEU A 296 9.40 13.09 -3.72
CA LEU A 296 9.60 14.37 -4.41
C LEU A 296 9.91 14.15 -5.90
N ARG A 297 10.82 13.23 -6.24
CA ARG A 297 11.17 12.93 -7.65
C ARG A 297 9.99 12.34 -8.40
N LEU A 298 9.24 11.42 -7.80
CA LEU A 298 8.02 10.84 -8.40
C LEU A 298 6.98 11.93 -8.70
N CYS A 299 6.74 12.85 -7.77
CA CYS A 299 5.79 13.94 -7.97
C CYS A 299 6.26 14.95 -9.02
N HIS A 300 7.56 15.26 -9.08
CA HIS A 300 8.12 16.06 -10.17
C HIS A 300 7.93 15.39 -11.54
N THR A 301 8.19 14.10 -11.61
CA THR A 301 7.98 13.32 -12.83
C THR A 301 6.51 13.29 -13.23
N ALA A 302 5.60 13.12 -12.27
CA ALA A 302 4.17 13.17 -12.53
C ALA A 302 3.74 14.53 -13.08
N LYS A 303 4.20 15.63 -12.50
CA LYS A 303 3.97 16.98 -13.00
C LYS A 303 4.51 17.17 -14.42
N LYS A 304 5.72 16.69 -14.71
CA LYS A 304 6.35 16.75 -16.02
C LYS A 304 5.58 15.97 -17.09
N LEU A 305 5.09 14.78 -16.75
CA LEU A 305 4.38 13.90 -17.67
C LEU A 305 2.96 14.40 -17.97
N THR A 306 2.27 14.96 -16.98
CA THR A 306 0.86 15.37 -17.11
C THR A 306 0.70 16.84 -17.50
N GLY A 307 1.67 17.68 -17.13
CA GLY A 307 1.54 19.14 -17.21
C GLY A 307 0.53 19.73 -16.20
N SER A 308 -0.11 18.90 -15.38
CA SER A 308 -1.11 19.35 -14.42
C SER A 308 -0.48 20.12 -13.26
N ARG A 309 -1.20 21.12 -12.76
CA ARG A 309 -0.85 21.86 -11.54
C ARG A 309 -1.39 21.20 -10.28
N ASN A 310 -2.33 20.27 -10.44
CA ASN A 310 -2.97 19.55 -9.34
C ASN A 310 -2.35 18.18 -9.19
N LEU A 311 -2.22 17.76 -7.95
CA LEU A 311 -1.70 16.45 -7.57
C LEU A 311 -2.65 15.79 -6.57
N THR A 312 -2.96 14.53 -6.82
CA THR A 312 -3.60 13.65 -5.86
C THR A 312 -2.71 12.44 -5.57
N MET A 313 -2.75 11.94 -4.35
CA MET A 313 -1.91 10.83 -3.91
C MET A 313 -2.73 9.80 -3.14
N ALA A 314 -2.41 8.52 -3.32
CA ALA A 314 -3.00 7.41 -2.56
C ALA A 314 -2.00 6.26 -2.37
N GLY A 315 -2.38 5.27 -1.54
CA GLY A 315 -1.54 4.14 -1.15
C GLY A 315 -0.88 4.36 0.21
N GLY A 316 -0.35 3.28 0.80
CA GLY A 316 0.19 3.30 2.17
C GLY A 316 1.31 4.32 2.39
N VAL A 317 2.22 4.50 1.42
CA VAL A 317 3.31 5.50 1.51
C VAL A 317 2.79 6.93 1.35
N ALA A 318 1.68 7.14 0.65
CA ALA A 318 1.05 8.45 0.53
C ALA A 318 0.49 8.99 1.87
N LEU A 319 0.41 8.14 2.89
CA LEU A 319 0.10 8.55 4.27
C LEU A 319 1.32 9.13 5.01
N ASN A 320 2.52 9.14 4.41
CA ASN A 320 3.69 9.75 5.02
C ASN A 320 3.56 11.27 5.03
N CYS A 321 2.99 11.79 6.12
CA CYS A 321 2.70 13.22 6.27
C CYS A 321 3.96 14.10 6.27
N VAL A 322 5.13 13.55 6.62
CA VAL A 322 6.41 14.28 6.60
C VAL A 322 6.86 14.52 5.16
N ALA A 323 6.82 13.47 4.31
CA ALA A 323 7.09 13.60 2.88
C ALA A 323 6.09 14.57 2.20
N ASN A 324 4.80 14.44 2.53
CA ASN A 324 3.74 15.31 2.00
C ASN A 324 3.95 16.78 2.40
N GLY A 325 4.39 17.02 3.65
CA GLY A 325 4.71 18.37 4.12
C GLY A 325 5.91 19.01 3.40
N LYS A 326 6.93 18.22 3.05
CA LYS A 326 8.07 18.67 2.22
C LYS A 326 7.64 18.98 0.78
N LEU A 327 6.81 18.12 0.20
CA LEU A 327 6.27 18.34 -1.14
C LEU A 327 5.48 19.66 -1.24
N LEU A 328 4.70 20.01 -0.22
CA LEU A 328 3.99 21.28 -0.14
C LEU A 328 4.92 22.49 -0.10
N LYS A 329 6.09 22.37 0.54
CA LYS A 329 7.10 23.45 0.65
C LYS A 329 7.95 23.58 -0.61
N ALA A 330 8.05 22.54 -1.42
CA ALA A 330 8.85 22.51 -2.65
C ALA A 330 8.09 23.05 -3.89
N ARG A 331 6.92 23.65 -3.73
CA ARG A 331 6.07 24.22 -4.79
C ARG A 331 6.68 25.46 -5.44
#